data_1f6dc4cd626287a7922afba20091087c
#
_entry.id   1f6dc4cd626287a7922afba20091087c
#
_cell.length_a   1.000
_cell.length_b   1.000
_cell.length_c   1.000
_cell.angle_alpha   90.00
_cell.angle_beta   90.00
_cell.angle_gamma   90.00
#
_symmetry.space_group_name_H-M   'P 1'
#
loop_
_entity.id
_entity.type
_entity.pdbx_description
1 polymer ?
#
loop_
_entity_poly.entity_id
_entity_poly.type
_entity_poly.pdbx_seq_one_letter_code
_entity_poly.pdbx_strand_id
1 'polypeptide(L)'
;IYTYWHTLSLHDALPIYAPIFVNDTAGIRISEIRSNARKLAQEMGGLGIIIIDYLQLITGSKGENRQQIVSEISRELKILAKDLKVPVIALSQLSRAVEQRQDKRPMLADLRESGSIEQDADIVAFLYRDSYYQKEQADSQEANNVTELILEKNRHGSLGTVKLYFHKEYTKFSSVEG
;
A
#
# COMPACT_ATOMS: atom_id res chain seq x y z
N ILE A 1 -21.58 -6.31 -3.90
CA ILE A 1 -20.57 -6.73 -2.91
C ILE A 1 -20.55 -8.24 -3.00
N TYR A 2 -19.53 -8.79 -3.64
CA TYR A 2 -19.35 -10.24 -3.73
C TYR A 2 -18.37 -10.65 -2.65
N THR A 3 -18.80 -11.52 -1.75
CA THR A 3 -17.94 -12.19 -0.78
C THR A 3 -17.27 -13.34 -1.51
N TYR A 4 -16.04 -13.16 -1.99
CA TYR A 4 -15.25 -14.26 -2.54
C TYR A 4 -14.51 -14.95 -1.40
N TRP A 5 -14.91 -16.18 -1.12
CA TRP A 5 -14.16 -17.10 -0.28
C TRP A 5 -13.04 -17.71 -1.13
N HIS A 6 -11.86 -17.11 -1.14
CA HIS A 6 -10.68 -17.85 -1.58
C HIS A 6 -10.34 -18.86 -0.48
N THR A 7 -10.30 -20.13 -0.85
CA THR A 7 -9.82 -21.24 -0.05
C THR A 7 -8.38 -20.96 0.39
N LEU A 8 -8.22 -20.31 1.54
CA LEU A 8 -6.95 -20.25 2.24
C LEU A 8 -6.67 -21.64 2.79
N SER A 9 -5.41 -22.06 2.68
CA SER A 9 -4.91 -23.35 3.17
C SER A 9 -5.35 -23.59 4.61
N LEU A 10 -5.66 -24.84 4.94
CA LEU A 10 -6.12 -25.31 6.27
C LEU A 10 -5.21 -24.95 7.46
N HIS A 11 -4.02 -24.38 7.21
CA HIS A 11 -3.09 -23.93 8.25
C HIS A 11 -3.36 -22.52 8.76
N ASP A 12 -4.24 -21.75 8.10
CA ASP A 12 -4.58 -20.36 8.48
C ASP A 12 -6.08 -20.28 8.82
N ALA A 13 -6.54 -21.08 9.78
CA ALA A 13 -7.95 -21.13 10.18
C ALA A 13 -8.52 -19.81 10.71
N LEU A 14 -7.69 -18.88 11.15
CA LEU A 14 -8.09 -17.57 11.67
C LEU A 14 -8.70 -16.63 10.62
N PRO A 15 -8.24 -16.57 9.36
CA PRO A 15 -8.83 -15.68 8.36
C PRO A 15 -10.23 -16.07 7.89
N ILE A 16 -10.63 -17.33 8.03
CA ILE A 16 -11.95 -17.82 7.55
C ILE A 16 -13.13 -17.13 8.26
N TYR A 17 -12.92 -16.71 9.49
CA TYR A 17 -13.94 -16.03 10.30
C TYR A 17 -13.71 -14.53 10.40
N ALA A 18 -12.62 -14.00 9.81
CA ALA A 18 -12.37 -12.57 9.80
C ALA A 18 -13.36 -11.86 8.86
N PRO A 19 -13.97 -10.74 9.26
CA PRO A 19 -14.86 -9.97 8.42
C PRO A 19 -14.06 -9.17 7.37
N ILE A 20 -13.54 -9.87 6.36
CA ILE A 20 -12.78 -9.32 5.26
C ILE A 20 -13.71 -9.17 4.05
N PHE A 21 -13.81 -7.95 3.54
CA PHE A 21 -14.61 -7.62 2.35
C PHE A 21 -13.67 -7.20 1.23
N VAL A 22 -13.79 -7.82 0.08
CA VAL A 22 -12.97 -7.54 -1.10
C VAL A 22 -13.85 -6.94 -2.18
N ASN A 23 -13.40 -5.83 -2.77
CA ASN A 23 -14.00 -5.23 -3.94
C ASN A 23 -12.98 -5.24 -5.07
N ASP A 24 -13.24 -6.04 -6.11
CA ASP A 24 -12.38 -6.25 -7.28
C ASP A 24 -12.89 -5.54 -8.54
N THR A 25 -13.79 -4.55 -8.38
CA THR A 25 -14.35 -3.80 -9.50
C THR A 25 -13.26 -3.05 -10.26
N ALA A 26 -13.02 -3.45 -11.51
CA ALA A 26 -12.05 -2.80 -12.37
C ALA A 26 -12.48 -1.36 -12.70
N GLY A 27 -11.52 -0.42 -12.64
CA GLY A 27 -11.77 0.99 -12.97
C GLY A 27 -12.71 1.72 -12.02
N ILE A 28 -12.79 1.29 -10.77
CA ILE A 28 -13.60 1.91 -9.73
C ILE A 28 -13.21 3.39 -9.53
N ARG A 29 -14.17 4.25 -9.27
CA ARG A 29 -13.94 5.66 -8.95
C ARG A 29 -13.83 5.90 -7.46
N ILE A 30 -13.12 6.93 -7.07
CA ILE A 30 -12.96 7.29 -5.65
C ILE A 30 -14.32 7.56 -4.96
N SER A 31 -15.29 8.13 -5.66
CA SER A 31 -16.64 8.34 -5.16
C SER A 31 -17.37 7.02 -4.84
N GLU A 32 -17.16 5.99 -5.65
CA GLU A 32 -17.75 4.66 -5.45
C GLU A 32 -17.07 3.96 -4.26
N ILE A 33 -15.74 4.07 -4.14
CA ILE A 33 -15.00 3.56 -2.98
C ILE A 33 -15.57 4.17 -1.69
N ARG A 34 -15.74 5.49 -1.66
CA ARG A 34 -16.32 6.18 -0.50
C ARG A 34 -17.74 5.73 -0.18
N SER A 35 -18.59 5.59 -1.21
CA SER A 35 -19.97 5.13 -1.04
C SER A 35 -20.03 3.73 -0.48
N ASN A 36 -19.24 2.81 -1.05
CA ASN A 36 -19.17 1.41 -0.62
C ASN A 36 -18.63 1.28 0.80
N ALA A 37 -17.55 2.01 1.13
CA ALA A 37 -16.95 1.98 2.47
C ALA A 37 -17.94 2.51 3.53
N ARG A 38 -18.67 3.61 3.25
CA ARG A 38 -19.69 4.15 4.17
C ARG A 38 -20.84 3.18 4.38
N LYS A 39 -21.36 2.59 3.29
CA LYS A 39 -22.41 1.60 3.36
C LYS A 39 -21.99 0.41 4.21
N LEU A 40 -20.80 -0.15 3.92
CA LEU A 40 -20.27 -1.29 4.66
C LEU A 40 -20.02 -0.95 6.13
N ALA A 41 -19.48 0.24 6.43
CA ALA A 41 -19.31 0.70 7.81
C ALA A 41 -20.62 0.78 8.57
N GLN A 42 -21.69 1.24 7.91
CA GLN A 42 -23.03 1.30 8.51
C GLN A 42 -23.62 -0.10 8.76
N GLU A 43 -23.48 -1.01 7.80
CA GLU A 43 -23.98 -2.39 7.89
C GLU A 43 -23.27 -3.20 8.97
N MET A 44 -21.96 -2.97 9.13
CA MET A 44 -21.10 -3.73 10.05
C MET A 44 -20.89 -3.07 11.42
N GLY A 45 -21.46 -1.89 11.64
CA GLY A 45 -21.24 -1.11 12.86
C GLY A 45 -19.85 -0.48 12.96
N GLY A 46 -19.12 -0.39 11.86
CA GLY A 46 -17.77 0.18 11.73
C GLY A 46 -16.85 -0.67 10.88
N LEU A 47 -15.69 -0.09 10.54
CA LEU A 47 -14.60 -0.79 9.84
C LEU A 47 -13.32 -0.67 10.68
N GLY A 48 -12.47 -1.69 10.64
CA GLY A 48 -11.17 -1.66 11.31
C GLY A 48 -10.08 -0.98 10.49
N ILE A 49 -10.08 -1.20 9.15
CA ILE A 49 -9.08 -0.69 8.21
C ILE A 49 -9.64 -0.72 6.79
N ILE A 50 -9.15 0.18 5.95
CA ILE A 50 -9.37 0.15 4.50
C ILE A 50 -8.03 0.01 3.82
N ILE A 51 -7.89 -0.97 2.90
CA ILE A 51 -6.66 -1.19 2.13
C ILE A 51 -6.98 -1.04 0.65
N ILE A 52 -6.14 -0.31 -0.08
CA ILE A 52 -6.28 -0.07 -1.53
C ILE A 52 -5.02 -0.54 -2.23
N ASP A 53 -5.15 -1.54 -3.09
CA ASP A 53 -4.09 -2.10 -3.91
C ASP A 53 -4.46 -1.95 -5.38
N TYR A 54 -3.92 -0.95 -6.08
CA TYR A 54 -3.12 0.22 -5.70
C TYR A 54 -3.75 1.49 -6.31
N LEU A 55 -3.30 2.68 -5.89
CA LEU A 55 -3.92 3.96 -6.26
C LEU A 55 -4.09 4.16 -7.76
N GLN A 56 -3.14 3.66 -8.55
CA GLN A 56 -3.12 3.84 -10.00
C GLN A 56 -4.23 3.06 -10.73
N LEU A 57 -4.94 2.14 -10.08
CA LEU A 57 -6.10 1.44 -10.64
C LEU A 57 -7.40 2.25 -10.50
N ILE A 58 -7.41 3.27 -9.64
CA ILE A 58 -8.57 4.13 -9.45
C ILE A 58 -8.71 5.05 -10.68
N THR A 59 -9.92 5.09 -11.22
CA THR A 59 -10.26 5.89 -12.40
C THR A 59 -10.63 7.31 -11.98
N GLY A 60 -10.01 8.29 -12.62
CA GLY A 60 -10.36 9.72 -12.50
C GLY A 60 -11.40 10.17 -13.49
N SER A 61 -11.67 11.47 -13.49
CA SER A 61 -12.56 12.12 -14.44
C SER A 61 -11.96 12.18 -15.84
N LYS A 62 -12.80 12.13 -16.88
CA LYS A 62 -12.32 12.22 -18.27
C LYS A 62 -11.69 13.59 -18.54
N GLY A 63 -10.49 13.61 -19.10
CA GLY A 63 -9.79 14.82 -19.52
C GLY A 63 -8.81 15.38 -18.51
N GLU A 64 -8.72 14.85 -17.31
CA GLU A 64 -7.73 15.22 -16.31
C GLU A 64 -6.38 14.55 -16.57
N ASN A 65 -5.31 15.25 -16.23
CA ASN A 65 -3.99 14.65 -16.27
C ASN A 65 -3.80 13.70 -15.06
N ARG A 66 -2.89 12.74 -15.18
CA ARG A 66 -2.66 11.71 -14.17
C ARG A 66 -2.33 12.29 -12.78
N GLN A 67 -1.57 13.37 -12.74
CA GLN A 67 -1.18 14.02 -11.50
C GLN A 67 -2.38 14.62 -10.75
N GLN A 68 -3.32 15.25 -11.49
CA GLN A 68 -4.55 15.79 -10.90
C GLN A 68 -5.43 14.69 -10.32
N ILE A 69 -5.60 13.57 -11.07
CA ILE A 69 -6.37 12.41 -10.63
C ILE A 69 -5.81 11.86 -9.31
N VAL A 70 -4.50 11.64 -9.24
CA VAL A 70 -3.89 11.10 -8.02
C VAL A 70 -3.98 12.09 -6.86
N SER A 71 -3.91 13.39 -7.12
CA SER A 71 -4.10 14.43 -6.10
C SER A 71 -5.50 14.43 -5.53
N GLU A 72 -6.51 14.30 -6.38
CA GLU A 72 -7.91 14.19 -5.96
C GLU A 72 -8.12 12.92 -5.11
N ILE A 73 -7.64 11.78 -5.60
CA ILE A 73 -7.75 10.49 -4.90
C ILE A 73 -7.11 10.59 -3.51
N SER A 74 -5.90 11.10 -3.40
CA SER A 74 -5.17 11.24 -2.14
C SER A 74 -5.97 12.05 -1.11
N ARG A 75 -6.46 13.22 -1.54
CA ARG A 75 -7.29 14.08 -0.70
C ARG A 75 -8.60 13.41 -0.26
N GLU A 76 -9.28 12.74 -1.18
CA GLU A 76 -10.55 12.06 -0.90
C GLU A 76 -10.37 10.88 0.06
N LEU A 77 -9.25 10.13 -0.05
CA LEU A 77 -8.91 9.08 0.90
C LEU A 77 -8.61 9.63 2.30
N LYS A 78 -7.95 10.78 2.39
CA LYS A 78 -7.74 11.45 3.67
C LYS A 78 -9.05 11.88 4.32
N ILE A 79 -10.01 12.38 3.53
CA ILE A 79 -11.35 12.72 4.00
C ILE A 79 -12.08 11.46 4.47
N LEU A 80 -12.04 10.38 3.68
CA LEU A 80 -12.67 9.10 4.02
C LEU A 80 -12.15 8.53 5.36
N ALA A 81 -10.84 8.55 5.55
CA ALA A 81 -10.21 8.09 6.79
C ALA A 81 -10.73 8.86 8.02
N LYS A 82 -10.87 10.19 7.89
CA LYS A 82 -11.40 11.05 8.95
C LYS A 82 -12.89 10.82 9.21
N ASP A 83 -13.70 10.74 8.15
CA ASP A 83 -15.15 10.54 8.23
C ASP A 83 -15.50 9.24 8.93
N LEU A 84 -14.84 8.16 8.56
CA LEU A 84 -15.09 6.82 9.09
C LEU A 84 -14.28 6.54 10.39
N LYS A 85 -13.30 7.40 10.71
CA LYS A 85 -12.35 7.21 11.83
C LYS A 85 -11.61 5.88 11.75
N VAL A 86 -11.17 5.51 10.54
CA VAL A 86 -10.43 4.28 10.27
C VAL A 86 -9.11 4.59 9.57
N PRO A 87 -8.04 3.82 9.82
CA PRO A 87 -6.83 3.92 9.02
C PRO A 87 -7.11 3.49 7.57
N VAL A 88 -6.53 4.24 6.63
CA VAL A 88 -6.55 3.90 5.20
C VAL A 88 -5.11 3.67 4.78
N ILE A 89 -4.81 2.46 4.31
CA ILE A 89 -3.53 2.09 3.70
C ILE A 89 -3.73 2.08 2.18
N ALA A 90 -2.96 2.90 1.48
CA ALA A 90 -2.99 2.94 0.04
C ALA A 90 -1.61 2.56 -0.51
N LEU A 91 -1.55 1.53 -1.33
CA LEU A 91 -0.33 1.17 -2.06
C LEU A 91 -0.17 2.10 -3.25
N SER A 92 1.05 2.50 -3.53
CA SER A 92 1.38 3.34 -4.68
C SER A 92 2.61 2.83 -5.38
N GLN A 93 2.54 2.78 -6.70
CA GLN A 93 3.70 2.49 -7.53
C GLN A 93 4.61 3.71 -7.56
N LEU A 94 5.91 3.48 -7.46
CA LEU A 94 6.93 4.52 -7.60
C LEU A 94 7.17 4.88 -9.07
N SER A 95 7.70 6.09 -9.29
CA SER A 95 8.18 6.51 -10.60
C SER A 95 9.31 5.60 -11.08
N ARG A 96 9.30 5.25 -12.37
CA ARG A 96 10.38 4.46 -13.00
C ARG A 96 11.74 5.17 -12.98
N ALA A 97 11.78 6.46 -12.67
CA ALA A 97 13.02 7.20 -12.50
C ALA A 97 13.93 6.63 -11.40
N VAL A 98 13.36 5.95 -10.40
CA VAL A 98 14.12 5.22 -9.37
C VAL A 98 15.05 4.18 -9.98
N GLU A 99 14.58 3.46 -10.99
CA GLU A 99 15.34 2.37 -11.64
C GLU A 99 16.53 2.90 -12.46
N GLN A 100 16.47 4.18 -12.88
CA GLN A 100 17.52 4.83 -13.69
C GLN A 100 18.64 5.42 -12.82
N ARG A 101 18.43 5.57 -11.51
CA ARG A 101 19.48 6.10 -10.61
C ARG A 101 20.50 5.02 -10.26
N GLN A 102 21.71 5.46 -9.95
CA GLN A 102 22.75 4.58 -9.43
C GLN A 102 22.35 4.03 -8.06
N ASP A 103 21.88 4.89 -7.18
CA ASP A 103 21.22 4.50 -5.93
C ASP A 103 19.71 4.35 -6.18
N LYS A 104 19.23 3.12 -6.14
CA LYS A 104 17.83 2.75 -6.37
C LYS A 104 16.99 2.78 -5.07
N ARG A 105 17.55 3.29 -3.98
CA ARG A 105 16.85 3.47 -2.73
C ARG A 105 15.71 4.49 -2.91
N PRO A 106 14.45 4.13 -2.59
CA PRO A 106 13.32 5.02 -2.80
C PRO A 106 13.36 6.22 -1.85
N MET A 107 12.84 7.36 -2.32
CA MET A 107 12.70 8.60 -1.56
C MET A 107 11.36 9.28 -1.86
N LEU A 108 10.94 10.25 -1.05
CA LEU A 108 9.68 10.98 -1.25
C LEU A 108 9.53 11.59 -2.64
N ALA A 109 10.63 12.03 -3.25
CA ALA A 109 10.63 12.57 -4.61
C ALA A 109 10.18 11.55 -5.68
N ASP A 110 10.23 10.25 -5.39
CA ASP A 110 9.81 9.18 -6.31
C ASP A 110 8.29 9.01 -6.35
N LEU A 111 7.58 9.65 -5.42
CA LEU A 111 6.13 9.83 -5.45
C LEU A 111 5.70 11.02 -6.34
N ARG A 112 6.59 11.59 -7.15
CA ARG A 112 6.46 12.88 -7.84
C ARG A 112 5.29 13.02 -8.81
N GLU A 113 4.75 11.95 -9.36
CA GLU A 113 3.49 12.04 -10.10
C GLU A 113 2.31 12.35 -9.16
N SER A 114 2.59 12.48 -7.86
CA SER A 114 1.64 12.52 -6.76
C SER A 114 2.15 13.38 -5.60
N GLY A 115 2.70 14.57 -5.86
CA GLY A 115 3.18 15.47 -4.79
C GLY A 115 2.17 15.75 -3.68
N SER A 116 0.90 15.54 -3.97
CA SER A 116 -0.18 15.59 -2.99
C SER A 116 -0.20 14.38 -2.05
N ILE A 117 0.19 13.17 -2.49
CA ILE A 117 0.26 11.99 -1.60
C ILE A 117 1.19 12.29 -0.43
N GLU A 118 2.37 12.86 -0.72
CA GLU A 118 3.29 13.25 0.33
C GLU A 118 2.68 14.23 1.32
N GLN A 119 1.88 15.20 0.84
CA GLN A 119 1.25 16.19 1.71
C GLN A 119 0.10 15.62 2.54
N ASP A 120 -0.75 14.80 1.94
CA ASP A 120 -1.96 14.27 2.56
C ASP A 120 -1.70 13.10 3.50
N ALA A 121 -0.75 12.23 3.18
CA ALA A 121 -0.42 11.07 4.01
C ALA A 121 0.16 11.49 5.37
N ASP A 122 -0.26 10.82 6.44
CA ASP A 122 0.35 10.97 7.76
C ASP A 122 1.63 10.17 7.88
N ILE A 123 1.69 9.03 7.22
CA ILE A 123 2.84 8.13 7.15
C ILE A 123 3.12 7.81 5.70
N VAL A 124 4.39 7.88 5.30
CA VAL A 124 4.90 7.35 4.03
C VAL A 124 5.99 6.35 4.35
N ALA A 125 5.79 5.13 3.88
CA ALA A 125 6.72 4.03 4.04
C ALA A 125 7.06 3.41 2.69
N PHE A 126 8.33 3.09 2.47
CA PHE A 126 8.81 2.39 1.29
C PHE A 126 9.27 0.99 1.64
N LEU A 127 8.97 0.03 0.76
CA LEU A 127 9.58 -1.29 0.80
C LEU A 127 10.75 -1.32 -0.19
N TYR A 128 11.95 -1.57 0.31
CA TYR A 128 13.15 -1.65 -0.50
C TYR A 128 13.88 -2.98 -0.28
N ARG A 129 14.23 -3.65 -1.36
CA ARG A 129 15.02 -4.87 -1.35
C ARG A 129 16.16 -4.74 -2.36
N ASP A 130 17.37 -4.57 -1.85
CA ASP A 130 18.58 -4.37 -2.66
C ASP A 130 18.85 -5.56 -3.59
N SER A 131 18.66 -6.77 -3.12
CA SER A 131 18.85 -8.00 -3.91
C SER A 131 17.95 -8.10 -5.15
N TYR A 132 16.86 -7.36 -5.21
CA TYR A 132 16.01 -7.31 -6.40
C TYR A 132 16.75 -6.68 -7.60
N TYR A 133 17.67 -5.76 -7.32
CA TYR A 133 18.42 -5.01 -8.32
C TYR A 133 19.81 -5.60 -8.62
N GLN A 134 20.35 -6.44 -7.72
CA GLN A 134 21.68 -7.05 -7.85
C GLN A 134 21.58 -8.48 -8.41
N LYS A 135 21.09 -8.63 -9.65
CA LYS A 135 20.90 -9.95 -10.29
C LYS A 135 22.18 -10.77 -10.54
N GLU A 136 23.36 -10.20 -10.40
CA GLU A 136 24.61 -10.80 -10.89
C GLU A 136 25.63 -11.21 -9.80
N GLN A 137 25.39 -11.00 -8.50
CA GLN A 137 26.38 -11.28 -7.45
C GLN A 137 25.88 -12.18 -6.31
N ALA A 138 24.91 -13.04 -6.57
CA ALA A 138 24.23 -13.80 -5.54
C ALA A 138 24.88 -15.17 -5.26
N ASP A 139 25.98 -15.20 -4.50
CA ASP A 139 26.52 -16.45 -3.94
C ASP A 139 26.16 -16.71 -2.46
N SER A 140 25.38 -15.83 -1.82
CA SER A 140 24.86 -16.07 -0.46
C SER A 140 23.34 -15.89 -0.42
N GLN A 141 22.62 -17.01 -0.38
CA GLN A 141 21.15 -17.04 -0.42
C GLN A 141 20.48 -16.31 0.76
N GLU A 142 21.09 -16.23 1.92
CA GLU A 142 20.49 -15.64 3.12
C GLU A 142 20.54 -14.11 3.15
N ALA A 143 21.63 -13.48 2.73
CA ALA A 143 21.76 -12.02 2.67
C ALA A 143 20.79 -11.37 1.67
N ASN A 144 20.31 -12.14 0.70
CA ASN A 144 19.50 -11.69 -0.42
C ASN A 144 17.99 -11.45 -0.11
N ASN A 145 17.51 -11.83 1.08
CA ASN A 145 16.08 -11.75 1.39
C ASN A 145 15.71 -10.65 2.40
N VAL A 146 16.69 -9.84 2.81
CA VAL A 146 16.42 -8.69 3.69
C VAL A 146 15.70 -7.60 2.89
N THR A 147 14.57 -7.19 3.41
CA THR A 147 13.77 -6.08 2.90
C THR A 147 13.74 -4.98 3.94
N GLU A 148 13.93 -3.76 3.54
CA GLU A 148 13.85 -2.60 4.41
C GLU A 148 12.47 -1.96 4.29
N LEU A 149 11.80 -1.73 5.41
CA LEU A 149 10.65 -0.85 5.54
C LEU A 149 11.16 0.50 6.00
N ILE A 150 11.20 1.46 5.08
CA ILE A 150 11.79 2.78 5.27
C ILE A 150 10.67 3.77 5.55
N LEU A 151 10.61 4.32 6.75
CA LEU A 151 9.66 5.36 7.13
C LEU A 151 10.24 6.74 6.78
N GLU A 152 9.84 7.30 5.65
CA GLU A 152 10.31 8.60 5.16
C GLU A 152 9.43 9.77 5.62
N LYS A 153 8.20 9.50 6.05
CA LYS A 153 7.33 10.46 6.69
C LYS A 153 6.56 9.80 7.81
N ASN A 154 6.51 10.47 8.96
CA ASN A 154 5.68 10.09 10.10
C ASN A 154 5.29 11.35 10.87
N ARG A 155 4.03 11.79 10.79
CA ARG A 155 3.57 13.03 11.45
C ARG A 155 3.60 12.98 12.97
N HIS A 156 3.46 11.80 13.53
CA HIS A 156 3.27 11.63 14.98
C HIS A 156 4.35 10.78 15.63
N GLY A 157 5.42 10.45 14.90
CA GLY A 157 6.49 9.61 15.41
C GLY A 157 7.82 9.86 14.71
N SER A 158 8.81 9.04 15.04
CA SER A 158 10.15 9.10 14.45
C SER A 158 10.16 8.52 13.03
N LEU A 159 11.11 8.99 12.23
CA LEU A 159 11.53 8.34 11.00
C LEU A 159 12.50 7.20 11.33
N GLY A 160 12.64 6.25 10.42
CA GLY A 160 13.56 5.14 10.62
C GLY A 160 13.41 4.04 9.61
N THR A 161 14.24 3.02 9.74
CA THR A 161 14.23 1.85 8.87
C THR A 161 14.12 0.59 9.71
N VAL A 162 13.16 -0.26 9.37
CA VAL A 162 12.96 -1.57 9.97
C VAL A 162 13.40 -2.63 8.96
N LYS A 163 14.24 -3.56 9.38
CA LYS A 163 14.64 -4.70 8.55
C LYS A 163 13.67 -5.85 8.73
N LEU A 164 13.23 -6.41 7.62
CA LEU A 164 12.34 -7.57 7.54
C LEU A 164 13.00 -8.64 6.71
N TYR A 165 12.74 -9.89 7.03
CA TYR A 165 13.14 -11.02 6.20
C TYR A 165 11.97 -11.41 5.28
N PHE A 166 12.21 -11.50 3.97
CA PHE A 166 11.19 -11.88 2.99
C PHE A 166 11.35 -13.35 2.58
N HIS A 167 10.40 -14.17 2.98
CA HIS A 167 10.30 -15.57 2.57
C HIS A 167 9.66 -15.66 1.19
N LYS A 168 10.47 -15.79 0.15
CA LYS A 168 10.00 -15.80 -1.27
C LYS A 168 9.00 -16.93 -1.54
N GLU A 169 9.23 -18.10 -0.92
CA GLU A 169 8.42 -19.30 -1.12
C GLU A 169 6.98 -19.14 -0.62
N TYR A 170 6.79 -18.31 0.41
CA TYR A 170 5.49 -18.09 1.05
C TYR A 170 4.97 -16.66 0.87
N THR A 171 5.71 -15.81 0.16
CA THR A 171 5.39 -14.37 0.01
C THR A 171 5.12 -13.72 1.37
N LYS A 172 5.92 -14.06 2.36
CA LYS A 172 5.72 -13.67 3.76
C LYS A 172 6.89 -12.85 4.28
N PHE A 173 6.60 -11.84 5.07
CA PHE A 173 7.60 -11.10 5.84
C PHE A 173 7.64 -11.63 7.28
N SER A 174 8.84 -11.68 7.86
CA SER A 174 9.06 -11.90 9.29
C SER A 174 10.03 -10.86 9.84
N SER A 175 10.04 -10.68 11.15
CA SER A 175 11.04 -9.86 11.81
C SER A 175 12.42 -10.48 11.60
N VAL A 176 13.43 -9.62 11.39
CA VAL A 176 14.82 -10.03 11.57
C VAL A 176 15.04 -10.02 13.07
N GLU A 177 15.21 -11.19 13.68
CA GLU A 177 15.60 -11.29 15.08
C GLU A 177 16.95 -10.59 15.25
N GLY A 178 16.99 -9.60 16.14
CA GLY A 178 18.18 -8.85 16.53
C GLY A 178 18.93 -9.57 17.64
#